data_8ce6d4fd66ae9d6eb204d4e540aa0c20
#
_entry.id   8ce6d4fd66ae9d6eb204d4e540aa0c20
#
_cell.length_a   1.000
_cell.length_b   1.000
_cell.length_c   1.000
_cell.angle_alpha   90.00
_cell.angle_beta   90.00
_cell.angle_gamma   90.00
#
_symmetry.space_group_name_H-M   'P 1'
#
loop_
_entity.id
_entity.type
_entity.pdbx_description
1 polymer ?
#
loop_
_entity_poly.entity_id
_entity_poly.type
_entity_poly.pdbx_seq_one_letter_code
_entity_poly.pdbx_strand_id
1 'polypeptide(L)'
;LITYAMGLLVVAAMLPVYSKGRLRWAGPRLLQLMSGIAWWVAMTVALALASLRRTDDHAILQTLVIGGFVQILVASLAYLGPVLRGGGHQRLTAGFAITRSWVSLTAGNIAAVAALAGGGPVLAAVLAVWLADIVIRAGGLLAGTKSSDRV
;
A
#
# COMPACT_ATOMS: atom_id res chain seq x y z
N LEU A 1 -21.55 -5.58 6.90
CA LEU A 1 -20.50 -4.56 7.04
C LEU A 1 -19.89 -4.54 8.44
N ILE A 2 -20.69 -4.44 9.51
CA ILE A 2 -20.20 -4.37 10.91
C ILE A 2 -19.37 -5.62 11.27
N THR A 3 -19.87 -6.81 10.99
CA THR A 3 -19.16 -8.07 11.26
C THR A 3 -17.83 -8.15 10.50
N TYR A 4 -17.83 -7.70 9.25
CA TYR A 4 -16.62 -7.61 8.43
C TYR A 4 -15.62 -6.61 9.00
N ALA A 5 -16.08 -5.41 9.39
CA ALA A 5 -15.23 -4.40 10.01
C ALA A 5 -14.62 -4.89 11.33
N MET A 6 -15.36 -5.62 12.16
CA MET A 6 -14.85 -6.23 13.39
C MET A 6 -13.76 -7.27 13.11
N GLY A 7 -13.95 -8.14 12.11
CA GLY A 7 -12.92 -9.09 11.69
C GLY A 7 -11.62 -8.41 11.24
N LEU A 8 -11.74 -7.34 10.45
CA LEU A 8 -10.59 -6.53 10.02
C LEU A 8 -9.89 -5.82 11.19
N LEU A 9 -10.64 -5.33 12.17
CA LEU A 9 -10.08 -4.73 13.39
C LEU A 9 -9.23 -5.72 14.18
N VAL A 10 -9.69 -6.97 14.32
CA VAL A 10 -8.91 -8.03 14.97
C VAL A 10 -7.61 -8.28 14.21
N VAL A 11 -7.65 -8.41 12.88
CA VAL A 11 -6.46 -8.59 12.05
C VAL A 11 -5.52 -7.38 12.18
N ALA A 12 -6.04 -6.17 12.10
CA ALA A 12 -5.26 -4.94 12.23
C ALA A 12 -4.60 -4.81 13.61
N ALA A 13 -5.28 -5.20 14.68
CA ALA A 13 -4.75 -5.19 16.04
C ALA A 13 -3.64 -6.23 16.25
N MET A 14 -3.71 -7.37 15.57
CA MET A 14 -2.69 -8.42 15.65
C MET A 14 -1.42 -8.11 14.86
N LEU A 15 -1.51 -7.36 13.76
CA LEU A 15 -0.37 -7.04 12.90
C LEU A 15 0.82 -6.41 13.64
N PRO A 16 0.67 -5.41 14.54
CA PRO A 16 1.79 -4.84 15.29
C PRO A 16 2.50 -5.85 16.19
N VAL A 17 1.76 -6.79 16.78
CA VAL A 17 2.30 -7.81 17.67
C VAL A 17 3.20 -8.77 16.90
N TYR A 18 2.74 -9.25 15.76
CA TYR A 18 3.51 -10.17 14.91
C TYR A 18 4.64 -9.50 14.14
N SER A 19 4.58 -8.17 13.95
CA SER A 19 5.60 -7.41 13.23
C SER A 19 6.76 -6.92 14.10
N LYS A 20 6.68 -7.06 15.43
CA LYS A 20 7.76 -6.69 16.35
C LYS A 20 9.07 -7.37 15.94
N GLY A 21 10.12 -6.59 15.71
CA GLY A 21 11.41 -7.06 15.22
C GLY A 21 11.55 -7.21 13.69
N ARG A 22 10.45 -7.29 12.94
CA ARG A 22 10.47 -7.38 11.47
C ARG A 22 10.42 -6.02 10.77
N LEU A 23 10.03 -4.96 11.48
CA LEU A 23 9.94 -3.58 10.94
C LEU A 23 11.28 -3.09 10.36
N ARG A 24 12.40 -3.42 11.01
CA ARG A 24 13.75 -3.05 10.50
C ARG A 24 14.06 -3.72 9.17
N TRP A 25 13.65 -4.98 9.00
CA TRP A 25 13.88 -5.74 7.78
C TRP A 25 12.87 -5.41 6.68
N ALA A 26 11.59 -5.38 7.01
CA ALA A 26 10.52 -5.13 6.04
C ALA A 26 10.44 -3.66 5.60
N GLY A 27 10.82 -2.73 6.50
CA GLY A 27 10.87 -1.29 6.21
C GLY A 27 9.53 -0.68 5.81
N PRO A 28 9.54 0.33 4.92
CA PRO A 28 8.35 1.08 4.55
C PRO A 28 7.24 0.23 3.89
N ARG A 29 7.56 -0.92 3.32
CA ARG A 29 6.56 -1.84 2.73
C ARG A 29 5.58 -2.39 3.75
N LEU A 30 6.09 -2.81 4.92
CA LEU A 30 5.24 -3.29 6.00
C LEU A 30 4.39 -2.14 6.56
N LEU A 31 4.98 -0.96 6.72
CA LEU A 31 4.23 0.23 7.15
C LEU A 31 3.14 0.61 6.14
N GLN A 32 3.43 0.51 4.85
CA GLN A 32 2.44 0.76 3.79
C GLN A 32 1.30 -0.26 3.82
N LEU A 33 1.61 -1.54 4.02
CA LEU A 33 0.59 -2.59 4.19
C LEU A 33 -0.29 -2.31 5.41
N MET A 34 0.33 -2.01 6.56
CA MET A 34 -0.39 -1.70 7.80
C MET A 34 -1.26 -0.44 7.64
N SER A 35 -0.73 0.60 7.00
CA SER A 35 -1.46 1.81 6.69
C SER A 35 -2.66 1.54 5.78
N GLY A 36 -2.48 0.74 4.72
CA GLY A 36 -3.56 0.32 3.84
C GLY A 36 -4.67 -0.42 4.58
N ILE A 37 -4.32 -1.36 5.46
CA ILE A 37 -5.29 -2.07 6.30
C ILE A 37 -6.00 -1.10 7.26
N ALA A 38 -5.27 -0.16 7.86
CA ALA A 38 -5.87 0.85 8.74
C ALA A 38 -6.89 1.73 8.00
N TRP A 39 -6.54 2.21 6.79
CA TRP A 39 -7.47 2.94 5.93
C TRP A 39 -8.68 2.09 5.54
N TRP A 40 -8.46 0.84 5.17
CA TRP A 40 -9.55 -0.08 4.83
C TRP A 40 -10.55 -0.24 5.98
N VAL A 41 -10.06 -0.49 7.18
CA VAL A 41 -10.91 -0.60 8.39
C VAL A 41 -11.65 0.69 8.67
N ALA A 42 -10.92 1.82 8.71
CA ALA A 42 -11.50 3.12 9.02
C ALA A 42 -12.61 3.51 8.04
N MET A 43 -12.35 3.33 6.73
CA MET A 43 -13.34 3.69 5.70
C MET A 43 -14.51 2.70 5.65
N THR A 44 -14.31 1.43 5.96
CA THR A 44 -15.41 0.45 6.06
C THR A 44 -16.34 0.81 7.22
N VAL A 45 -15.80 1.23 8.36
CA VAL A 45 -16.60 1.72 9.50
C VAL A 45 -17.31 3.02 9.12
N ALA A 46 -16.62 3.98 8.51
CA ALA A 46 -17.21 5.25 8.06
C ALA A 46 -18.36 5.02 7.07
N LEU A 47 -18.19 4.09 6.11
CA LEU A 47 -19.23 3.71 5.15
C LEU A 47 -20.46 3.10 5.84
N ALA A 48 -20.25 2.23 6.84
CA ALA A 48 -21.33 1.66 7.62
C ALA A 48 -22.12 2.76 8.38
N LEU A 49 -21.42 3.75 8.94
CA LEU A 49 -22.07 4.88 9.61
C LEU A 49 -22.78 5.81 8.61
N ALA A 50 -22.17 6.09 7.45
CA ALA A 50 -22.77 6.90 6.39
C ALA A 50 -24.07 6.27 5.87
N SER A 51 -24.07 4.95 5.67
CA SER A 51 -25.26 4.21 5.23
C SER A 51 -26.43 4.30 6.23
N LEU A 52 -26.14 4.34 7.53
CA LEU A 52 -27.15 4.53 8.57
C LEU A 52 -27.71 5.97 8.57
N ARG A 53 -26.87 6.95 8.22
CA ARG A 53 -27.23 8.37 8.21
C ARG A 53 -27.78 8.87 6.88
N ARG A 54 -27.75 8.03 5.82
CA ARG A 54 -28.11 8.39 4.44
C ARG A 54 -27.34 9.62 3.92
N THR A 55 -26.06 9.72 4.29
CA THR A 55 -25.16 10.79 3.82
C THR A 55 -24.41 10.35 2.58
N ASP A 56 -23.82 11.32 1.85
CA ASP A 56 -22.97 11.05 0.69
C ASP A 56 -21.74 10.23 1.11
N ASP A 57 -21.47 9.17 0.40
CA ASP A 57 -20.40 8.21 0.68
C ASP A 57 -19.26 8.24 -0.37
N HIS A 58 -19.36 9.12 -1.38
CA HIS A 58 -18.40 9.15 -2.50
C HIS A 58 -16.96 9.34 -2.04
N ALA A 59 -16.69 10.31 -1.16
CA ALA A 59 -15.33 10.56 -0.64
C ALA A 59 -14.82 9.38 0.20
N ILE A 60 -15.72 8.73 0.95
CA ILE A 60 -15.40 7.55 1.76
C ILE A 60 -15.01 6.38 0.86
N LEU A 61 -15.80 6.12 -0.20
CA LEU A 61 -15.52 5.06 -1.17
C LEU A 61 -14.21 5.31 -1.93
N GLN A 62 -13.99 6.55 -2.36
CA GLN A 62 -12.75 6.93 -3.05
C GLN A 62 -11.53 6.70 -2.14
N THR A 63 -11.63 7.08 -0.87
CA THR A 63 -10.56 6.87 0.13
C THR A 63 -10.38 5.39 0.44
N LEU A 64 -11.44 4.59 0.52
CA LEU A 64 -11.38 3.15 0.69
C LEU A 64 -10.58 2.48 -0.42
N VAL A 65 -10.82 2.89 -1.66
CA VAL A 65 -10.09 2.34 -2.83
C VAL A 65 -8.64 2.79 -2.81
N ILE A 66 -8.35 4.08 -2.69
CA ILE A 66 -7.00 4.63 -2.79
C ILE A 66 -6.17 4.30 -1.55
N GLY A 67 -6.67 4.66 -0.38
CA GLY A 67 -5.99 4.48 0.90
C GLY A 67 -5.93 3.03 1.36
N GLY A 68 -6.99 2.27 1.14
CA GLY A 68 -7.09 0.86 1.52
C GLY A 68 -6.55 -0.05 0.43
N PHE A 69 -7.38 -0.32 -0.59
CA PHE A 69 -7.12 -1.37 -1.58
C PHE A 69 -5.83 -1.16 -2.36
N VAL A 70 -5.61 0.03 -2.94
CA VAL A 70 -4.41 0.29 -3.77
C VAL A 70 -3.14 0.25 -2.93
N GLN A 71 -3.14 0.76 -1.70
CA GLN A 71 -1.96 0.68 -0.83
C GLN A 71 -1.62 -0.77 -0.47
N ILE A 72 -2.60 -1.60 -0.13
CA ILE A 72 -2.40 -3.02 0.16
C ILE A 72 -1.84 -3.73 -1.07
N LEU A 73 -2.42 -3.46 -2.26
CA LEU A 73 -1.97 -4.05 -3.51
C LEU A 73 -0.52 -3.68 -3.82
N VAL A 74 -0.17 -2.38 -3.75
CA VAL A 74 1.19 -1.89 -4.01
C VAL A 74 2.19 -2.47 -3.02
N ALA A 75 1.86 -2.52 -1.73
CA ALA A 75 2.72 -3.10 -0.70
C ALA A 75 2.93 -4.61 -0.92
N SER A 76 1.87 -5.32 -1.29
CA SER A 76 1.93 -6.76 -1.60
C SER A 76 2.77 -7.04 -2.84
N LEU A 77 2.59 -6.27 -3.91
CA LEU A 77 3.40 -6.40 -5.14
C LEU A 77 4.87 -6.04 -4.90
N ALA A 78 5.15 -5.04 -4.05
CA ALA A 78 6.51 -4.68 -3.66
C ALA A 78 7.22 -5.81 -2.88
N TYR A 79 6.47 -6.68 -2.22
CA TYR A 79 6.98 -7.88 -1.57
C TYR A 79 7.03 -9.08 -2.51
N LEU A 80 5.93 -9.36 -3.22
CA LEU A 80 5.81 -10.52 -4.10
C LEU A 80 6.63 -10.40 -5.37
N GLY A 81 6.80 -9.20 -5.93
CA GLY A 81 7.54 -8.97 -7.16
C GLY A 81 8.95 -9.59 -7.16
N PRO A 82 9.80 -9.27 -6.16
CA PRO A 82 11.11 -9.92 -6.02
C PRO A 82 11.02 -11.42 -5.84
N VAL A 83 10.02 -11.93 -5.09
CA VAL A 83 9.85 -13.36 -4.82
C VAL A 83 9.45 -14.11 -6.08
N LEU A 84 8.46 -13.62 -6.83
CA LEU A 84 7.97 -14.24 -8.06
C LEU A 84 9.04 -14.25 -9.16
N ARG A 85 9.94 -13.27 -9.13
CA ARG A 85 11.04 -13.21 -10.08
C ARG A 85 12.07 -14.33 -9.89
N GLY A 86 12.20 -14.87 -8.68
CA GLY A 86 13.16 -15.92 -8.34
C GLY A 86 14.62 -15.48 -8.44
N GLY A 87 15.55 -16.43 -8.54
CA GLY A 87 16.96 -16.14 -8.85
C GLY A 87 17.91 -16.16 -7.65
N GLY A 88 17.52 -16.81 -6.55
CA GLY A 88 18.38 -17.03 -5.38
C GLY A 88 18.49 -15.85 -4.42
N HIS A 89 19.24 -16.05 -3.33
CA HIS A 89 19.28 -15.12 -2.20
C HIS A 89 19.76 -13.70 -2.55
N GLN A 90 20.79 -13.61 -3.39
CA GLN A 90 21.36 -12.30 -3.78
C GLN A 90 20.38 -11.48 -4.62
N ARG A 91 19.69 -12.09 -5.59
CA ARG A 91 18.67 -11.42 -6.40
C ARG A 91 17.45 -11.00 -5.59
N LEU A 92 17.03 -11.82 -4.62
CA LEU A 92 15.97 -11.45 -3.69
C LEU A 92 16.33 -10.23 -2.87
N THR A 93 17.54 -10.18 -2.31
CA THR A 93 18.01 -9.05 -1.50
C THR A 93 18.08 -7.77 -2.33
N ALA A 94 18.60 -7.83 -3.56
CA ALA A 94 18.64 -6.70 -4.48
C ALA A 94 17.22 -6.24 -4.87
N GLY A 95 16.33 -7.17 -5.19
CA GLY A 95 14.93 -6.86 -5.51
C GLY A 95 14.19 -6.21 -4.34
N PHE A 96 14.44 -6.67 -3.12
CA PHE A 96 13.89 -6.05 -1.92
C PHE A 96 14.47 -4.65 -1.64
N ALA A 97 15.70 -4.36 -2.02
CA ALA A 97 16.26 -3.02 -1.94
C ALA A 97 15.57 -2.06 -2.92
N ILE A 98 15.38 -2.49 -4.18
CA ILE A 98 14.71 -1.70 -5.22
C ILE A 98 13.26 -1.36 -4.86
N THR A 99 12.51 -2.31 -4.28
CA THR A 99 11.08 -2.10 -3.93
C THR A 99 10.86 -1.33 -2.62
N ARG A 100 11.93 -0.98 -1.90
CA ARG A 100 11.83 -0.22 -0.65
C ARG A 100 11.59 1.27 -0.93
N SER A 101 10.43 1.82 -0.54
CA SER A 101 10.07 3.22 -0.78
C SER A 101 9.33 3.91 0.34
N TRP A 102 9.93 5.00 0.77
CA TRP A 102 9.27 6.00 1.58
C TRP A 102 8.33 6.89 0.77
N VAL A 103 8.67 7.16 -0.50
CA VAL A 103 7.82 7.94 -1.40
C VAL A 103 6.47 7.24 -1.60
N SER A 104 6.46 5.92 -1.86
CA SER A 104 5.23 5.17 -2.01
C SER A 104 4.37 5.20 -0.74
N LEU A 105 4.97 5.06 0.44
CA LEU A 105 4.27 5.12 1.71
C LEU A 105 3.64 6.51 1.93
N THR A 106 4.43 7.58 1.77
CA THR A 106 3.96 8.95 2.03
C THR A 106 2.93 9.39 1.00
N ALA A 107 3.19 9.16 -0.30
CA ALA A 107 2.27 9.51 -1.37
C ALA A 107 0.93 8.77 -1.23
N GLY A 108 0.95 7.48 -0.91
CA GLY A 108 -0.27 6.71 -0.69
C GLY A 108 -1.14 7.27 0.44
N ASN A 109 -0.53 7.66 1.57
CA ASN A 109 -1.27 8.25 2.68
C ASN A 109 -1.77 9.67 2.37
N ILE A 110 -0.96 10.51 1.70
CA ILE A 110 -1.39 11.86 1.27
C ILE A 110 -2.53 11.74 0.26
N ALA A 111 -2.46 10.79 -0.68
CA ALA A 111 -3.54 10.53 -1.63
C ALA A 111 -4.84 10.12 -0.93
N ALA A 112 -4.76 9.27 0.11
CA ALA A 112 -5.92 8.87 0.90
C ALA A 112 -6.56 10.07 1.61
N VAL A 113 -5.76 10.93 2.25
CA VAL A 113 -6.26 12.15 2.90
C VAL A 113 -6.85 13.12 1.88
N ALA A 114 -6.19 13.31 0.72
CA ALA A 114 -6.70 14.18 -0.35
C ALA A 114 -8.03 13.65 -0.91
N ALA A 115 -8.17 12.34 -1.08
CA ALA A 115 -9.43 11.72 -1.50
C ALA A 115 -10.55 11.98 -0.50
N LEU A 116 -10.27 11.82 0.80
CA LEU A 116 -11.23 12.09 1.86
C LEU A 116 -11.64 13.57 1.92
N ALA A 117 -10.73 14.49 1.57
CA ALA A 117 -10.99 15.93 1.48
C ALA A 117 -11.72 16.35 0.19
N GLY A 118 -12.20 15.42 -0.62
CA GLY A 118 -12.94 15.71 -1.86
C GLY A 118 -12.10 15.65 -3.15
N GLY A 119 -10.86 15.20 -3.09
CA GLY A 119 -10.03 14.95 -4.26
C GLY A 119 -9.39 16.22 -4.88
N GLY A 120 -9.73 16.50 -6.13
CA GLY A 120 -9.24 17.68 -6.84
C GLY A 120 -7.78 17.56 -7.35
N PRO A 121 -7.14 18.71 -7.70
CA PRO A 121 -5.83 18.72 -8.34
C PRO A 121 -4.71 18.17 -7.43
N VAL A 122 -4.85 18.30 -6.11
CA VAL A 122 -3.88 17.76 -5.15
C VAL A 122 -3.85 16.24 -5.22
N LEU A 123 -5.02 15.60 -5.25
CA LEU A 123 -5.12 14.16 -5.40
C LEU A 123 -4.48 13.69 -6.71
N ALA A 124 -4.79 14.37 -7.82
CA ALA A 124 -4.24 14.03 -9.13
C ALA A 124 -2.70 14.14 -9.14
N ALA A 125 -2.15 15.21 -8.59
CA ALA A 125 -0.70 15.41 -8.50
C ALA A 125 -0.01 14.33 -7.66
N VAL A 126 -0.58 14.01 -6.50
CA VAL A 126 -0.01 12.98 -5.60
C VAL A 126 -0.10 11.59 -6.23
N LEU A 127 -1.21 11.26 -6.89
CA LEU A 127 -1.35 9.99 -7.62
C LEU A 127 -0.35 9.88 -8.77
N ALA A 128 -0.08 10.98 -9.50
CA ALA A 128 0.93 11.00 -10.55
C ALA A 128 2.34 10.72 -10.00
N VAL A 129 2.72 11.35 -8.89
CA VAL A 129 3.99 11.08 -8.20
C VAL A 129 4.07 9.63 -7.72
N TRP A 130 3.00 9.11 -7.14
CA TRP A 130 2.95 7.74 -6.66
C TRP A 130 3.06 6.72 -7.78
N LEU A 131 2.33 6.94 -8.88
CA LEU A 131 2.40 6.10 -10.07
C LEU A 131 3.80 6.11 -10.68
N ALA A 132 4.43 7.28 -10.81
CA ALA A 132 5.80 7.40 -11.31
C ALA A 132 6.79 6.59 -10.46
N ASP A 133 6.68 6.68 -9.14
CA ASP A 133 7.50 5.90 -8.21
C ASP A 133 7.30 4.39 -8.38
N ILE A 134 6.06 3.92 -8.56
CA ILE A 134 5.74 2.50 -8.83
C ILE A 134 6.36 2.05 -10.15
N VAL A 135 6.19 2.82 -11.23
CA VAL A 135 6.70 2.51 -12.58
C VAL A 135 8.22 2.44 -12.59
N ILE A 136 8.90 3.41 -11.97
CA ILE A 136 10.37 3.44 -11.88
C ILE A 136 10.90 2.16 -11.20
N ARG A 137 10.25 1.70 -10.14
CA ARG A 137 10.68 0.49 -9.43
C ARG A 137 10.35 -0.78 -10.17
N ALA A 138 9.16 -0.86 -10.77
CA ALA A 138 8.80 -1.98 -11.62
C ALA A 138 9.81 -2.09 -12.78
N GLY A 139 10.16 -0.97 -13.41
CA GLY A 139 11.20 -0.89 -14.43
C GLY A 139 12.59 -1.34 -13.91
N GLY A 140 12.98 -0.88 -12.72
CA GLY A 140 14.21 -1.28 -12.08
C GLY A 140 14.27 -2.77 -11.76
N LEU A 141 13.17 -3.36 -11.29
CA LEU A 141 13.05 -4.79 -11.11
C LEU A 141 13.23 -5.53 -12.43
N LEU A 142 12.61 -5.09 -13.52
CA LEU A 142 12.68 -5.73 -14.83
C LEU A 142 14.08 -5.57 -15.49
N ALA A 143 14.68 -4.38 -15.40
CA ALA A 143 15.98 -4.08 -16.03
C ALA A 143 17.16 -4.85 -15.39
N GLY A 144 17.12 -5.09 -14.08
CA GLY A 144 18.15 -5.84 -13.37
C GLY A 144 18.33 -7.31 -13.84
N THR A 145 17.56 -7.78 -14.85
CA THR A 145 17.73 -9.11 -15.45
C THR A 145 18.82 -9.18 -16.49
N LYS A 146 19.11 -8.07 -17.20
CA LYS A 146 20.02 -8.10 -18.36
C LYS A 146 21.52 -8.15 -18.01
N SER A 147 21.88 -7.83 -16.77
CA SER A 147 23.29 -7.75 -16.36
C SER A 147 23.89 -9.07 -15.89
N SER A 148 23.08 -10.08 -15.55
CA SER A 148 23.56 -11.33 -14.94
C SER A 148 23.77 -12.49 -15.93
N ASP A 149 23.31 -12.36 -17.17
CA ASP A 149 23.43 -13.42 -18.17
C ASP A 149 24.70 -13.27 -19.05
N ARG A 150 25.63 -12.40 -18.65
CA ARG A 150 26.90 -12.15 -19.38
C ARG A 150 28.14 -12.53 -18.57
N VAL A 151 28.06 -13.58 -17.77
CA VAL A 151 29.26 -14.18 -17.15
C VAL A 151 29.24 -15.65 -17.36
#